data_f9b9768a477d9ca4982a17b96e1e85dd
#
_entry.id   f9b9768a477d9ca4982a17b96e1e85dd
#
_cell.length_a   1.000
_cell.length_b   1.000
_cell.length_c   1.000
_cell.angle_alpha   90.00
_cell.angle_beta   90.00
_cell.angle_gamma   90.00
#
_symmetry.space_group_name_H-M   'P 1'
#
loop_
_entity.id
_entity.type
_entity.pdbx_description
1 polymer ?
#
loop_
_entity_poly.entity_id
_entity_poly.type
_entity_poly.pdbx_seq_one_letter_code
_entity_poly.pdbx_strand_id
1 'polypeptide(L)'
;MDYNAAALEMHAKYPGKLTVNSLFEVKDRDALSTAYTPGVAEPCRQIKANPDDVYKYTFKGRTVAVVTNGTAVLGLGNIGPEAGLPVMEGKCVLFKEFGGVDAFPICLNASTREKVIAAVKAIAPTFGGINLEDIRSPECFDIEAELERDLDIPVFHDDQHGTAIIVLAGVLNALKVVGKRLEDVKIVQNGPGAAGTAIIKMLQIAGAKNIVAVDEHGILYPGRPAGLADHKEWLATVTNPEHLTGTLADAVRGADVFIGTSVAGALTTEMAATMAPDAIVFAMANPNPEIMPDAAKAAGVRVIGTGRSDFPNQVNNVLAFPGIFKGALSVRARDINPQMKMAAAKAIAGLIPENELNEENILPKAFDPRVAPAVADAVAQAARESGVARV
;
A
#
# COMPACT_ATOMS: atom_id res chain seq x y z
N MET A 1 -5.39 -8.01 -26.03
CA MET A 1 -4.38 -9.03 -25.64
C MET A 1 -4.97 -9.82 -24.47
N ASP A 2 -4.92 -11.15 -24.53
CA ASP A 2 -5.29 -11.98 -23.36
C ASP A 2 -4.09 -12.01 -22.40
N TYR A 3 -4.17 -11.19 -21.35
CA TYR A 3 -3.09 -11.09 -20.36
C TYR A 3 -2.92 -12.36 -19.52
N ASN A 4 -3.96 -13.18 -19.35
CA ASN A 4 -3.85 -14.45 -18.60
C ASN A 4 -3.01 -15.46 -19.36
N ALA A 5 -3.29 -15.65 -20.67
CA ALA A 5 -2.51 -16.52 -21.51
C ALA A 5 -1.06 -16.03 -21.65
N ALA A 6 -0.86 -14.72 -21.87
CA ALA A 6 0.46 -14.11 -21.94
C ALA A 6 1.27 -14.26 -20.65
N ALA A 7 0.62 -14.15 -19.48
CA ALA A 7 1.26 -14.36 -18.18
C ALA A 7 1.72 -15.80 -17.99
N LEU A 8 0.90 -16.80 -18.34
CA LEU A 8 1.29 -18.21 -18.25
C LEU A 8 2.48 -18.52 -19.17
N GLU A 9 2.48 -18.03 -20.40
CA GLU A 9 3.60 -18.20 -21.35
C GLU A 9 4.88 -17.57 -20.81
N MET A 10 4.79 -16.32 -20.29
CA MET A 10 5.94 -15.63 -19.71
C MET A 10 6.51 -16.39 -18.51
N HIS A 11 5.68 -16.86 -17.58
CA HIS A 11 6.15 -17.59 -16.40
C HIS A 11 6.72 -18.97 -16.74
N ALA A 12 6.21 -19.62 -17.78
CA ALA A 12 6.79 -20.89 -18.28
C ALA A 12 8.14 -20.66 -18.96
N LYS A 13 8.29 -19.56 -19.73
CA LYS A 13 9.53 -19.21 -20.42
C LYS A 13 10.63 -18.75 -19.46
N TYR A 14 10.26 -18.02 -18.42
CA TYR A 14 11.17 -17.50 -17.41
C TYR A 14 10.73 -18.07 -16.05
N PRO A 15 11.16 -19.29 -15.68
CA PRO A 15 10.77 -19.89 -14.41
C PRO A 15 11.39 -19.08 -13.26
N GLY A 16 10.53 -18.28 -12.61
CA GLY A 16 10.93 -17.24 -11.69
C GLY A 16 11.30 -15.92 -12.39
N LYS A 17 10.84 -14.80 -11.82
CA LYS A 17 11.10 -13.44 -12.35
C LYS A 17 12.35 -12.80 -11.77
N LEU A 18 12.98 -13.45 -10.81
CA LEU A 18 14.10 -12.92 -10.03
C LEU A 18 15.35 -13.74 -10.28
N THR A 19 16.49 -13.08 -10.20
CA THR A 19 17.80 -13.70 -10.20
C THR A 19 18.68 -13.08 -9.13
N VAL A 20 19.66 -13.84 -8.64
CA VAL A 20 20.67 -13.34 -7.70
C VAL A 20 21.98 -13.22 -8.45
N ASN A 21 22.52 -12.00 -8.53
CA ASN A 21 23.79 -11.72 -9.17
C ASN A 21 24.86 -11.32 -8.13
N SER A 22 26.07 -11.82 -8.31
CA SER A 22 27.22 -11.36 -7.54
C SER A 22 27.68 -9.98 -8.02
N LEU A 23 27.94 -9.07 -7.09
CA LEU A 23 28.61 -7.79 -7.36
C LEU A 23 30.13 -7.92 -7.40
N PHE A 24 30.68 -9.06 -6.94
CA PHE A 24 32.09 -9.33 -6.83
C PHE A 24 32.44 -10.58 -7.65
N GLU A 25 33.44 -10.45 -8.51
CA GLU A 25 33.92 -11.57 -9.33
C GLU A 25 35.01 -12.35 -8.60
N VAL A 26 34.87 -13.66 -8.50
CA VAL A 26 35.85 -14.57 -7.93
C VAL A 26 36.62 -15.22 -9.08
N LYS A 27 37.74 -14.60 -9.50
CA LYS A 27 38.54 -15.08 -10.66
C LYS A 27 39.80 -15.83 -10.28
N ASP A 28 40.29 -15.65 -9.08
CA ASP A 28 41.53 -16.22 -8.60
C ASP A 28 41.52 -16.51 -7.10
N ARG A 29 42.62 -17.06 -6.58
CA ARG A 29 42.76 -17.43 -5.19
C ARG A 29 42.67 -16.23 -4.25
N ASP A 30 43.20 -15.09 -4.64
CA ASP A 30 43.25 -13.89 -3.79
C ASP A 30 41.83 -13.30 -3.68
N ALA A 31 41.10 -13.26 -4.78
CA ALA A 31 39.67 -12.88 -4.80
C ALA A 31 38.84 -13.81 -3.91
N LEU A 32 39.02 -15.14 -4.02
CA LEU A 32 38.34 -16.11 -3.17
C LEU A 32 38.68 -15.90 -1.69
N SER A 33 39.95 -15.72 -1.37
CA SER A 33 40.41 -15.54 0.02
C SER A 33 39.93 -14.22 0.63
N THR A 34 39.73 -13.19 -0.19
CA THR A 34 39.17 -11.90 0.22
C THR A 34 37.66 -11.98 0.41
N ALA A 35 36.93 -12.60 -0.54
CA ALA A 35 35.48 -12.68 -0.52
C ALA A 35 34.94 -13.65 0.54
N TYR A 36 35.70 -14.69 0.87
CA TYR A 36 35.29 -15.74 1.80
C TYR A 36 36.38 -16.00 2.85
N THR A 37 36.96 -17.19 2.93
CA THR A 37 37.89 -17.57 3.98
C THR A 37 39.35 -17.33 3.50
N PRO A 38 40.21 -16.58 4.26
CA PRO A 38 40.00 -16.06 5.63
C PRO A 38 39.45 -14.62 5.71
N GLY A 39 39.45 -13.87 4.65
CA GLY A 39 39.20 -12.41 4.62
C GLY A 39 37.88 -11.99 5.24
N VAL A 40 36.79 -12.75 5.00
CA VAL A 40 35.43 -12.45 5.49
C VAL A 40 35.33 -12.38 7.03
N ALA A 41 36.33 -12.94 7.76
CA ALA A 41 36.34 -12.85 9.22
C ALA A 41 36.49 -11.41 9.74
N GLU A 42 37.12 -10.51 8.95
CA GLU A 42 37.34 -9.14 9.40
C GLU A 42 36.02 -8.32 9.40
N PRO A 43 35.22 -8.22 8.32
CA PRO A 43 33.90 -7.60 8.41
C PRO A 43 33.04 -8.17 9.52
N CYS A 44 33.06 -9.49 9.77
CA CYS A 44 32.35 -10.09 10.90
C CYS A 44 32.78 -9.54 12.26
N ARG A 45 34.11 -9.35 12.48
CA ARG A 45 34.61 -8.75 13.72
C ARG A 45 34.21 -7.28 13.87
N GLN A 46 34.25 -6.52 12.78
CA GLN A 46 33.84 -5.13 12.78
C GLN A 46 32.34 -5.00 13.14
N ILE A 47 31.47 -5.79 12.50
CA ILE A 47 30.03 -5.80 12.82
C ILE A 47 29.76 -6.25 14.26
N LYS A 48 30.52 -7.24 14.77
CA LYS A 48 30.40 -7.66 16.17
C LYS A 48 30.77 -6.55 17.15
N ALA A 49 31.81 -5.76 16.81
CA ALA A 49 32.28 -4.65 17.63
C ALA A 49 31.35 -3.43 17.53
N ASN A 50 30.85 -3.15 16.36
CA ASN A 50 29.86 -2.09 16.08
C ASN A 50 28.71 -2.64 15.22
N PRO A 51 27.54 -2.98 15.79
CA PRO A 51 26.42 -3.56 15.05
C PRO A 51 25.94 -2.72 13.85
N ASP A 52 26.11 -1.41 13.88
CA ASP A 52 25.74 -0.51 12.79
C ASP A 52 26.56 -0.72 11.52
N ASP A 53 27.76 -1.29 11.64
CA ASP A 53 28.59 -1.61 10.48
C ASP A 53 28.00 -2.71 9.58
N VAL A 54 26.92 -3.39 10.02
CA VAL A 54 26.15 -4.30 9.16
C VAL A 54 25.61 -3.59 7.92
N TYR A 55 25.23 -2.33 8.05
CA TYR A 55 24.75 -1.51 6.93
C TYR A 55 25.86 -1.09 5.96
N LYS A 56 27.12 -1.08 6.44
CA LYS A 56 28.30 -0.74 5.64
C LYS A 56 28.87 -1.95 4.89
N TYR A 57 28.93 -3.10 5.56
CA TYR A 57 29.62 -4.27 5.05
C TYR A 57 28.72 -5.36 4.45
N THR A 58 27.40 -5.18 4.51
CA THR A 58 26.44 -6.13 3.95
C THR A 58 25.40 -5.43 3.06
N PHE A 59 24.55 -6.21 2.42
CA PHE A 59 23.45 -5.69 1.59
C PHE A 59 22.20 -5.28 2.39
N LYS A 60 22.24 -5.42 3.73
CA LYS A 60 21.10 -5.10 4.62
C LYS A 60 20.49 -3.72 4.35
N GLY A 61 21.32 -2.70 4.14
CA GLY A 61 20.85 -1.31 3.98
C GLY A 61 20.04 -1.03 2.70
N ARG A 62 19.95 -1.98 1.76
CA ARG A 62 19.28 -1.81 0.48
C ARG A 62 18.26 -2.91 0.16
N THR A 63 17.94 -3.77 1.15
CA THR A 63 17.11 -4.97 0.93
C THR A 63 15.83 -4.94 1.73
N VAL A 64 14.76 -5.47 1.14
CA VAL A 64 13.43 -5.61 1.73
C VAL A 64 12.96 -7.06 1.63
N ALA A 65 12.39 -7.61 2.70
CA ALA A 65 11.63 -8.84 2.63
C ALA A 65 10.18 -8.53 2.26
N VAL A 66 9.67 -9.13 1.17
CA VAL A 66 8.26 -9.12 0.80
C VAL A 66 7.63 -10.37 1.37
N VAL A 67 6.90 -10.21 2.48
CA VAL A 67 6.41 -11.33 3.30
C VAL A 67 4.92 -11.51 3.13
N THR A 68 4.52 -12.75 2.85
CA THR A 68 3.11 -13.17 2.78
C THR A 68 2.90 -14.53 3.44
N ASN A 69 1.68 -14.81 3.86
CA ASN A 69 1.20 -16.17 4.11
C ASN A 69 0.12 -16.61 3.10
N GLY A 70 -0.14 -15.82 2.07
CA GLY A 70 -1.07 -16.11 0.99
C GLY A 70 -2.54 -16.17 1.38
N THR A 71 -2.94 -15.45 2.44
CA THR A 71 -4.31 -15.53 2.98
C THR A 71 -5.30 -14.54 2.35
N ALA A 72 -4.82 -13.54 1.57
CA ALA A 72 -5.68 -12.52 0.94
C ALA A 72 -5.13 -12.07 -0.43
N VAL A 73 -4.85 -13.01 -1.32
CA VAL A 73 -4.15 -12.74 -2.59
C VAL A 73 -5.12 -12.18 -3.65
N LEU A 74 -4.95 -10.93 -4.05
CA LEU A 74 -5.53 -10.27 -5.26
C LEU A 74 -7.00 -10.60 -5.60
N GLY A 75 -7.89 -10.78 -4.68
CA GLY A 75 -9.27 -11.19 -4.99
C GLY A 75 -9.45 -12.70 -5.25
N LEU A 76 -8.35 -13.48 -5.18
CA LEU A 76 -8.40 -14.96 -5.16
C LEU A 76 -8.64 -15.49 -3.75
N GLY A 77 -8.45 -14.62 -2.74
CA GLY A 77 -8.63 -14.98 -1.35
C GLY A 77 -7.45 -15.80 -0.79
N ASN A 78 -7.77 -16.77 0.05
CA ASN A 78 -6.75 -17.63 0.67
C ASN A 78 -6.36 -18.75 -0.29
N ILE A 79 -5.23 -18.59 -0.97
CA ILE A 79 -4.68 -19.60 -1.91
C ILE A 79 -3.39 -20.25 -1.39
N GLY A 80 -2.91 -19.83 -0.23
CA GLY A 80 -1.70 -20.35 0.39
C GLY A 80 -0.41 -19.71 -0.12
N PRO A 81 0.71 -19.98 0.59
CA PRO A 81 1.97 -19.30 0.33
C PRO A 81 2.61 -19.67 -1.01
N GLU A 82 2.56 -20.94 -1.43
CA GLU A 82 3.17 -21.36 -2.70
C GLU A 82 2.45 -20.76 -3.91
N ALA A 83 1.12 -20.73 -3.89
CA ALA A 83 0.33 -20.14 -4.96
C ALA A 83 0.42 -18.61 -5.00
N GLY A 84 0.76 -17.97 -3.86
CA GLY A 84 1.05 -16.54 -3.77
C GLY A 84 2.42 -16.13 -4.30
N LEU A 85 3.37 -17.06 -4.44
CA LEU A 85 4.76 -16.76 -4.83
C LEU A 85 4.88 -15.96 -6.13
N PRO A 86 4.14 -16.25 -7.22
CA PRO A 86 4.23 -15.44 -8.44
C PRO A 86 3.88 -13.96 -8.25
N VAL A 87 2.97 -13.64 -7.32
CA VAL A 87 2.61 -12.27 -6.96
C VAL A 87 3.76 -11.60 -6.22
N MET A 88 4.34 -12.29 -5.23
CA MET A 88 5.47 -11.79 -4.44
C MET A 88 6.73 -11.55 -5.29
N GLU A 89 7.01 -12.43 -6.24
CA GLU A 89 8.07 -12.18 -7.23
C GLU A 89 7.76 -10.94 -8.08
N GLY A 90 6.52 -10.77 -8.51
CA GLY A 90 6.08 -9.56 -9.22
C GLY A 90 6.31 -8.30 -8.40
N LYS A 91 5.95 -8.32 -7.11
CA LYS A 91 6.20 -7.22 -6.18
C LYS A 91 7.69 -6.89 -6.07
N CYS A 92 8.54 -7.91 -5.96
CA CYS A 92 10.01 -7.72 -5.91
C CYS A 92 10.56 -7.09 -7.21
N VAL A 93 10.04 -7.49 -8.37
CA VAL A 93 10.38 -6.84 -9.65
C VAL A 93 10.03 -5.35 -9.62
N LEU A 94 8.83 -5.00 -9.14
CA LEU A 94 8.42 -3.59 -9.04
C LEU A 94 9.29 -2.79 -8.05
N PHE A 95 9.70 -3.37 -6.93
CA PHE A 95 10.68 -2.77 -6.02
C PHE A 95 11.98 -2.44 -6.74
N LYS A 96 12.48 -3.37 -7.55
CA LYS A 96 13.75 -3.19 -8.28
C LYS A 96 13.62 -2.16 -9.39
N GLU A 97 12.65 -2.33 -10.27
CA GLU A 97 12.51 -1.51 -11.49
C GLU A 97 12.15 -0.04 -11.18
N PHE A 98 11.26 0.20 -10.22
CA PHE A 98 10.82 1.55 -9.89
C PHE A 98 11.62 2.19 -8.74
N GLY A 99 12.02 1.40 -7.74
CA GLY A 99 12.69 1.92 -6.55
C GLY A 99 14.21 1.74 -6.54
N GLY A 100 14.75 0.81 -7.33
CA GLY A 100 16.15 0.38 -7.24
C GLY A 100 16.44 -0.41 -5.96
N VAL A 101 15.41 -0.88 -5.26
CA VAL A 101 15.48 -1.63 -4.01
C VAL A 101 15.57 -3.13 -4.31
N ASP A 102 16.51 -3.83 -3.68
CA ASP A 102 16.61 -5.29 -3.78
C ASP A 102 15.58 -5.93 -2.84
N ALA A 103 14.59 -6.62 -3.40
CA ALA A 103 13.54 -7.26 -2.62
C ALA A 103 13.53 -8.77 -2.79
N PHE A 104 13.15 -9.49 -1.73
CA PHE A 104 13.13 -10.95 -1.70
C PHE A 104 11.74 -11.45 -1.31
N PRO A 105 11.13 -12.37 -2.10
CA PRO A 105 9.85 -12.96 -1.77
C PRO A 105 10.01 -13.99 -0.65
N ILE A 106 9.25 -13.81 0.43
CA ILE A 106 9.24 -14.69 1.60
C ILE A 106 7.81 -15.18 1.83
N CYS A 107 7.49 -16.33 1.27
CA CYS A 107 6.19 -16.97 1.42
C CYS A 107 6.21 -17.93 2.62
N LEU A 108 5.43 -17.62 3.66
CA LEU A 108 5.47 -18.32 4.93
C LEU A 108 4.36 -19.37 5.02
N ASN A 109 4.70 -20.61 5.26
CA ASN A 109 3.74 -21.61 5.72
C ASN A 109 3.40 -21.37 7.21
N ALA A 110 2.67 -20.28 7.46
CA ALA A 110 2.32 -19.79 8.79
C ALA A 110 0.82 -19.51 8.86
N SER A 111 0.10 -20.40 9.53
CA SER A 111 -1.37 -20.39 9.61
C SER A 111 -1.93 -19.48 10.71
N THR A 112 -1.09 -18.95 11.61
CA THR A 112 -1.51 -18.08 12.71
C THR A 112 -0.67 -16.81 12.75
N ARG A 113 -1.23 -15.78 13.35
CA ARG A 113 -0.59 -14.48 13.60
C ARG A 113 0.78 -14.64 14.29
N GLU A 114 0.83 -15.43 15.35
CA GLU A 114 2.03 -15.64 16.16
C GLU A 114 3.16 -16.29 15.34
N LYS A 115 2.81 -17.23 14.44
CA LYS A 115 3.80 -17.88 13.57
C LYS A 115 4.35 -16.91 12.53
N VAL A 116 3.52 -16.05 11.94
CA VAL A 116 3.96 -15.00 11.01
C VAL A 116 4.91 -14.06 11.74
N ILE A 117 4.53 -13.55 12.90
CA ILE A 117 5.35 -12.63 13.71
C ILE A 117 6.69 -13.25 14.07
N ALA A 118 6.68 -14.48 14.56
CA ALA A 118 7.91 -15.20 14.94
C ALA A 118 8.85 -15.41 13.73
N ALA A 119 8.31 -15.79 12.58
CA ALA A 119 9.09 -15.99 11.36
C ALA A 119 9.71 -14.65 10.87
N VAL A 120 8.95 -13.57 10.83
CA VAL A 120 9.44 -12.25 10.42
C VAL A 120 10.53 -11.75 11.36
N LYS A 121 10.35 -11.87 12.68
CA LYS A 121 11.37 -11.53 13.68
C LYS A 121 12.66 -12.33 13.46
N ALA A 122 12.55 -13.61 13.12
CA ALA A 122 13.71 -14.49 12.92
C ALA A 122 14.54 -14.10 11.67
N ILE A 123 13.90 -13.62 10.59
CA ILE A 123 14.59 -13.24 9.35
C ILE A 123 15.02 -11.76 9.32
N ALA A 124 14.44 -10.91 10.16
CA ALA A 124 14.67 -9.46 10.18
C ALA A 124 16.15 -9.03 10.24
N PRO A 125 17.09 -9.77 10.88
CA PRO A 125 18.51 -9.39 10.87
C PRO A 125 19.10 -9.19 9.48
N THR A 126 18.60 -9.88 8.47
CA THR A 126 19.10 -9.84 7.09
C THR A 126 18.65 -8.59 6.31
N PHE A 127 17.47 -8.03 6.66
CA PHE A 127 16.79 -7.02 5.87
C PHE A 127 16.86 -5.62 6.48
N GLY A 128 16.81 -4.60 5.62
CA GLY A 128 16.69 -3.20 6.01
C GLY A 128 15.25 -2.75 6.20
N GLY A 129 14.28 -3.54 5.71
CA GLY A 129 12.85 -3.29 5.87
C GLY A 129 11.99 -4.51 5.57
N ILE A 130 10.76 -4.50 6.03
CA ILE A 130 9.77 -5.56 5.84
C ILE A 130 8.53 -4.97 5.14
N ASN A 131 8.20 -5.52 3.97
CA ASN A 131 6.91 -5.29 3.31
C ASN A 131 6.00 -6.49 3.58
N LEU A 132 4.92 -6.28 4.31
CA LEU A 132 3.86 -7.27 4.47
C LEU A 132 2.90 -7.16 3.27
N GLU A 133 2.47 -8.30 2.73
CA GLU A 133 1.66 -8.37 1.51
C GLU A 133 0.65 -9.48 1.60
N ASP A 134 -0.58 -9.25 1.10
CA ASP A 134 -1.62 -10.29 0.96
C ASP A 134 -1.93 -11.07 2.25
N ILE A 135 -1.86 -10.39 3.41
CA ILE A 135 -2.24 -10.94 4.71
C ILE A 135 -3.65 -10.43 5.06
N ARG A 136 -4.56 -11.35 5.36
CA ARG A 136 -5.97 -11.02 5.57
C ARG A 136 -6.21 -10.16 6.82
N SER A 137 -7.25 -9.34 6.75
CA SER A 137 -7.86 -8.66 7.89
C SER A 137 -8.74 -9.67 8.69
N PRO A 138 -8.82 -9.56 10.04
CA PRO A 138 -8.20 -8.51 10.88
C PRO A 138 -6.76 -8.79 11.31
N GLU A 139 -6.23 -10.01 11.10
CA GLU A 139 -4.93 -10.45 11.62
C GLU A 139 -3.77 -9.54 11.16
N CYS A 140 -3.86 -8.96 9.96
CA CYS A 140 -2.81 -8.08 9.42
C CYS A 140 -2.55 -6.85 10.30
N PHE A 141 -3.57 -6.32 10.98
CA PHE A 141 -3.42 -5.16 11.86
C PHE A 141 -2.53 -5.47 13.07
N ASP A 142 -2.81 -6.59 13.73
CA ASP A 142 -2.05 -7.01 14.90
C ASP A 142 -0.62 -7.44 14.54
N ILE A 143 -0.46 -8.12 13.39
CA ILE A 143 0.85 -8.53 12.88
C ILE A 143 1.73 -7.32 12.63
N GLU A 144 1.23 -6.33 11.91
CA GLU A 144 1.97 -5.11 11.60
C GLU A 144 2.31 -4.35 12.88
N ALA A 145 1.33 -4.07 13.74
CA ALA A 145 1.52 -3.31 14.99
C ALA A 145 2.54 -3.97 15.94
N GLU A 146 2.54 -5.30 16.05
CA GLU A 146 3.53 -6.01 16.87
C GLU A 146 4.92 -5.97 16.27
N LEU A 147 5.04 -6.13 14.94
CA LEU A 147 6.32 -6.06 14.26
C LEU A 147 6.93 -4.65 14.26
N GLU A 148 6.11 -3.59 14.04
CA GLU A 148 6.54 -2.19 14.15
C GLU A 148 7.09 -1.88 15.56
N ARG A 149 6.45 -2.40 16.61
CA ARG A 149 6.88 -2.20 18.00
C ARG A 149 8.20 -2.92 18.31
N ASP A 150 8.37 -4.15 17.82
CA ASP A 150 9.42 -5.07 18.27
C ASP A 150 10.66 -5.09 17.36
N LEU A 151 10.53 -4.58 16.12
CA LEU A 151 11.64 -4.49 15.17
C LEU A 151 12.21 -3.07 15.11
N ASP A 152 13.51 -3.00 14.85
CA ASP A 152 14.25 -1.74 14.72
C ASP A 152 14.54 -1.40 13.23
N ILE A 153 13.68 -1.88 12.34
CA ILE A 153 13.64 -1.61 10.91
C ILE A 153 12.19 -1.35 10.49
N PRO A 154 11.94 -0.56 9.44
CA PRO A 154 10.58 -0.25 9.02
C PRO A 154 9.80 -1.50 8.61
N VAL A 155 8.57 -1.58 9.09
CA VAL A 155 7.55 -2.56 8.68
C VAL A 155 6.41 -1.78 8.00
N PHE A 156 5.88 -2.30 6.92
CA PHE A 156 4.86 -1.62 6.14
C PHE A 156 3.97 -2.64 5.43
N HIS A 157 2.67 -2.61 5.69
CA HIS A 157 1.70 -3.46 5.01
C HIS A 157 1.12 -2.71 3.80
N ASP A 158 1.52 -3.11 2.59
CA ASP A 158 1.19 -2.36 1.38
C ASP A 158 -0.31 -2.32 1.06
N ASP A 159 -1.04 -3.40 1.29
CA ASP A 159 -2.49 -3.43 1.06
C ASP A 159 -3.26 -2.43 1.94
N GLN A 160 -2.73 -2.12 3.12
CA GLN A 160 -3.26 -1.07 3.99
C GLN A 160 -2.78 0.30 3.51
N HIS A 161 -1.50 0.53 3.63
CA HIS A 161 -0.91 1.87 3.58
C HIS A 161 -0.60 2.34 2.17
N GLY A 162 -0.14 1.44 1.27
CA GLY A 162 0.08 1.79 -0.13
C GLY A 162 -1.21 2.28 -0.78
N THR A 163 -2.28 1.53 -0.62
CA THR A 163 -3.62 1.91 -1.11
C THR A 163 -4.10 3.22 -0.50
N ALA A 164 -3.97 3.40 0.83
CA ALA A 164 -4.40 4.62 1.50
C ALA A 164 -3.65 5.87 1.03
N ILE A 165 -2.35 5.75 0.78
CA ILE A 165 -1.50 6.84 0.27
C ILE A 165 -1.94 7.27 -1.12
N ILE A 166 -2.18 6.32 -2.04
CA ILE A 166 -2.60 6.65 -3.40
C ILE A 166 -4.00 7.22 -3.43
N VAL A 167 -4.92 6.67 -2.64
CA VAL A 167 -6.29 7.19 -2.53
C VAL A 167 -6.26 8.61 -2.00
N LEU A 168 -5.49 8.90 -0.95
CA LEU A 168 -5.36 10.27 -0.44
C LEU A 168 -4.79 11.21 -1.51
N ALA A 169 -3.75 10.81 -2.23
CA ALA A 169 -3.18 11.61 -3.31
C ALA A 169 -4.23 11.93 -4.40
N GLY A 170 -5.00 10.92 -4.82
CA GLY A 170 -6.08 11.08 -5.78
C GLY A 170 -7.21 11.97 -5.27
N VAL A 171 -7.65 11.78 -4.02
CA VAL A 171 -8.69 12.61 -3.38
C VAL A 171 -8.26 14.07 -3.32
N LEU A 172 -7.04 14.37 -2.90
CA LEU A 172 -6.52 15.74 -2.83
C LEU A 172 -6.57 16.45 -4.18
N ASN A 173 -6.19 15.78 -5.25
CA ASN A 173 -6.24 16.35 -6.60
C ASN A 173 -7.66 16.38 -7.18
N ALA A 174 -8.47 15.34 -6.95
CA ALA A 174 -9.86 15.33 -7.38
C ALA A 174 -10.67 16.47 -6.74
N LEU A 175 -10.43 16.74 -5.45
CA LEU A 175 -11.07 17.86 -4.75
C LEU A 175 -10.69 19.22 -5.35
N LYS A 176 -9.45 19.42 -5.80
CA LYS A 176 -9.05 20.63 -6.55
C LYS A 176 -9.79 20.76 -7.87
N VAL A 177 -9.94 19.64 -8.61
CA VAL A 177 -10.67 19.63 -9.91
C VAL A 177 -12.13 20.05 -9.72
N VAL A 178 -12.77 19.62 -8.64
CA VAL A 178 -14.19 19.94 -8.38
C VAL A 178 -14.39 21.18 -7.49
N GLY A 179 -13.32 21.84 -7.04
CA GLY A 179 -13.39 23.05 -6.23
C GLY A 179 -13.95 22.84 -4.81
N LYS A 180 -13.79 21.64 -4.24
CA LYS A 180 -14.26 21.30 -2.88
C LYS A 180 -13.09 21.17 -1.90
N ARG A 181 -13.36 21.32 -0.60
CA ARG A 181 -12.35 21.22 0.45
C ARG A 181 -12.55 19.92 1.24
N LEU A 182 -11.46 19.26 1.63
CA LEU A 182 -11.49 17.95 2.31
C LEU A 182 -12.27 17.98 3.63
N GLU A 183 -12.19 19.08 4.37
CA GLU A 183 -12.87 19.25 5.65
C GLU A 183 -14.40 19.45 5.53
N ASP A 184 -14.89 19.77 4.33
CA ASP A 184 -16.30 20.11 4.09
C ASP A 184 -17.09 19.00 3.39
N VAL A 185 -16.38 18.01 2.82
CA VAL A 185 -17.02 16.95 2.03
C VAL A 185 -17.49 15.78 2.88
N LYS A 186 -18.61 15.17 2.47
CA LYS A 186 -19.09 13.88 2.97
C LYS A 186 -18.45 12.77 2.18
N ILE A 187 -17.69 11.89 2.86
CA ILE A 187 -16.99 10.76 2.27
C ILE A 187 -17.65 9.46 2.71
N VAL A 188 -17.96 8.57 1.77
CA VAL A 188 -18.44 7.22 2.05
C VAL A 188 -17.33 6.22 1.73
N GLN A 189 -16.88 5.48 2.75
CA GLN A 189 -15.94 4.37 2.60
C GLN A 189 -16.72 3.05 2.65
N ASN A 190 -16.82 2.35 1.52
CA ASN A 190 -17.47 1.04 1.43
C ASN A 190 -16.44 -0.08 1.43
N GLY A 191 -16.56 -1.02 2.38
CA GLY A 191 -15.59 -2.09 2.61
C GLY A 191 -14.46 -1.69 3.56
N PRO A 192 -14.73 -1.61 4.89
CA PRO A 192 -13.74 -1.23 5.89
C PRO A 192 -12.86 -2.42 6.32
N GLY A 193 -12.27 -3.11 5.36
CA GLY A 193 -11.22 -4.12 5.56
C GLY A 193 -9.85 -3.48 5.77
N ALA A 194 -8.76 -4.19 5.40
CA ALA A 194 -7.39 -3.68 5.55
C ALA A 194 -7.20 -2.30 4.88
N ALA A 195 -7.47 -2.21 3.58
CA ALA A 195 -7.34 -0.96 2.83
C ALA A 195 -8.30 0.12 3.32
N GLY A 196 -9.60 -0.20 3.46
CA GLY A 196 -10.61 0.79 3.86
C GLY A 196 -10.36 1.40 5.23
N THR A 197 -9.90 0.59 6.20
CA THR A 197 -9.51 1.08 7.54
C THR A 197 -8.33 2.05 7.45
N ALA A 198 -7.30 1.72 6.66
CA ALA A 198 -6.14 2.58 6.48
C ALA A 198 -6.49 3.88 5.73
N ILE A 199 -7.37 3.82 4.74
CA ILE A 199 -7.88 4.99 4.02
C ILE A 199 -8.60 5.94 4.98
N ILE A 200 -9.51 5.43 5.83
CA ILE A 200 -10.21 6.25 6.83
C ILE A 200 -9.20 6.97 7.73
N LYS A 201 -8.23 6.23 8.29
CA LYS A 201 -7.18 6.81 9.15
C LYS A 201 -6.40 7.92 8.44
N MET A 202 -5.98 7.68 7.19
CA MET A 202 -5.22 8.66 6.42
C MET A 202 -6.03 9.91 6.08
N LEU A 203 -7.29 9.75 5.69
CA LEU A 203 -8.19 10.88 5.41
C LEU A 203 -8.45 11.72 6.66
N GLN A 204 -8.64 11.09 7.84
CA GLN A 204 -8.80 11.79 9.12
C GLN A 204 -7.54 12.58 9.49
N ILE A 205 -6.34 11.99 9.34
CA ILE A 205 -5.07 12.68 9.55
C ILE A 205 -4.92 13.87 8.58
N ALA A 206 -5.42 13.73 7.35
CA ALA A 206 -5.42 14.81 6.35
C ALA A 206 -6.44 15.92 6.64
N GLY A 207 -7.39 15.71 7.56
CA GLY A 207 -8.38 16.71 7.99
C GLY A 207 -9.83 16.42 7.56
N ALA A 208 -10.14 15.26 6.98
CA ALA A 208 -11.53 14.86 6.70
C ALA A 208 -12.33 14.72 8.00
N LYS A 209 -13.51 15.32 8.05
CA LYS A 209 -14.36 15.37 9.26
C LYS A 209 -15.59 14.48 9.14
N ASN A 210 -16.16 14.35 7.96
CA ASN A 210 -17.40 13.59 7.73
C ASN A 210 -17.13 12.36 6.88
N ILE A 211 -16.77 11.26 7.53
CA ILE A 211 -16.55 9.96 6.89
C ILE A 211 -17.63 9.00 7.40
N VAL A 212 -18.34 8.34 6.50
CA VAL A 212 -19.32 7.29 6.78
C VAL A 212 -18.75 5.95 6.30
N ALA A 213 -18.44 5.05 7.22
CA ALA A 213 -18.01 3.70 6.90
C ALA A 213 -19.21 2.75 6.72
N VAL A 214 -19.14 1.89 5.69
CA VAL A 214 -20.20 0.97 5.32
C VAL A 214 -19.62 -0.41 5.04
N ASP A 215 -20.25 -1.46 5.56
CA ASP A 215 -19.95 -2.85 5.25
C ASP A 215 -21.17 -3.62 4.74
N GLU A 216 -21.08 -4.94 4.66
CA GLU A 216 -22.16 -5.82 4.20
C GLU A 216 -23.45 -5.75 5.04
N HIS A 217 -23.36 -5.22 6.26
CA HIS A 217 -24.50 -5.01 7.16
C HIS A 217 -25.03 -3.55 7.16
N GLY A 218 -24.48 -2.69 6.30
CA GLY A 218 -24.83 -1.28 6.19
C GLY A 218 -23.88 -0.33 6.92
N ILE A 219 -24.38 0.84 7.27
CA ILE A 219 -23.60 1.91 7.92
C ILE A 219 -23.08 1.46 9.28
N LEU A 220 -21.80 1.75 9.57
CA LEU A 220 -21.23 1.53 10.90
C LEU A 220 -21.65 2.64 11.87
N TYR A 221 -22.13 2.24 13.04
CA TYR A 221 -22.42 3.13 14.18
C TYR A 221 -22.28 2.37 15.50
N PRO A 222 -21.99 3.04 16.63
CA PRO A 222 -21.85 2.39 17.92
C PRO A 222 -23.11 1.65 18.34
N GLY A 223 -22.96 0.39 18.75
CA GLY A 223 -24.09 -0.45 19.19
C GLY A 223 -24.93 -1.04 18.05
N ARG A 224 -24.49 -1.01 16.81
CA ARG A 224 -25.14 -1.72 15.69
C ARG A 224 -25.30 -3.21 16.02
N PRO A 225 -26.48 -3.81 15.82
CA PRO A 225 -26.79 -5.17 16.30
C PRO A 225 -25.94 -6.30 15.68
N ALA A 226 -25.34 -6.08 14.50
CA ALA A 226 -24.60 -7.10 13.76
C ALA A 226 -23.31 -6.56 13.16
N GLY A 227 -22.30 -7.43 12.99
CA GLY A 227 -21.10 -7.15 12.21
C GLY A 227 -20.12 -6.15 12.83
N LEU A 228 -20.27 -5.82 14.12
CA LEU A 228 -19.29 -5.05 14.88
C LEU A 228 -18.38 -6.02 15.63
N ALA A 229 -17.23 -6.28 15.10
CA ALA A 229 -16.17 -7.04 15.75
C ALA A 229 -14.83 -6.37 15.48
N ASP A 230 -13.88 -6.53 16.39
CA ASP A 230 -12.49 -6.09 16.24
C ASP A 230 -12.37 -4.60 15.84
N HIS A 231 -11.67 -4.32 14.73
CA HIS A 231 -11.43 -2.97 14.24
C HIS A 231 -12.70 -2.21 13.82
N LYS A 232 -13.81 -2.91 13.50
CA LYS A 232 -15.08 -2.26 13.12
C LYS A 232 -15.76 -1.57 14.31
N GLU A 233 -15.59 -2.06 15.54
CA GLU A 233 -16.06 -1.36 16.74
C GLU A 233 -15.40 0.00 16.89
N TRP A 234 -14.07 0.04 16.72
CA TRP A 234 -13.33 1.30 16.75
C TRP A 234 -13.79 2.22 15.62
N LEU A 235 -13.90 1.71 14.37
CA LEU A 235 -14.37 2.51 13.22
C LEU A 235 -15.75 3.13 13.48
N ALA A 236 -16.68 2.39 14.08
CA ALA A 236 -18.00 2.89 14.43
C ALA A 236 -17.95 4.09 15.40
N THR A 237 -16.90 4.20 16.21
CA THR A 237 -16.74 5.34 17.17
C THR A 237 -16.09 6.57 16.54
N VAL A 238 -15.32 6.41 15.46
CA VAL A 238 -14.54 7.51 14.85
C VAL A 238 -15.05 7.94 13.46
N THR A 239 -16.10 7.31 12.98
CA THR A 239 -16.78 7.65 11.71
C THR A 239 -18.24 7.99 11.96
N ASN A 240 -18.97 8.40 10.90
CA ASN A 240 -20.39 8.64 10.94
C ASN A 240 -20.82 9.68 12.00
N PRO A 241 -20.29 10.92 11.94
CA PRO A 241 -20.55 11.94 12.96
C PRO A 241 -22.03 12.36 13.02
N GLU A 242 -22.79 12.13 11.97
CA GLU A 242 -24.23 12.42 11.90
C GLU A 242 -25.11 11.29 12.45
N HIS A 243 -24.49 10.19 12.93
CA HIS A 243 -25.20 9.01 13.46
C HIS A 243 -26.23 8.42 12.48
N LEU A 244 -25.91 8.42 11.20
CA LEU A 244 -26.74 7.81 10.15
C LEU A 244 -26.88 6.30 10.40
N THR A 245 -28.02 5.78 10.00
CA THR A 245 -28.29 4.34 9.97
C THR A 245 -28.83 3.96 8.59
N GLY A 246 -28.77 2.68 8.24
CA GLY A 246 -29.29 2.20 6.97
C GLY A 246 -28.25 1.49 6.11
N THR A 247 -28.51 1.47 4.83
CA THR A 247 -27.75 0.75 3.80
C THR A 247 -26.69 1.62 3.13
N LEU A 248 -25.96 1.06 2.17
CA LEU A 248 -25.06 1.82 1.30
C LEU A 248 -25.82 2.91 0.53
N ALA A 249 -27.04 2.63 0.05
CA ALA A 249 -27.86 3.60 -0.66
C ALA A 249 -28.19 4.83 0.20
N ASP A 250 -28.41 4.64 1.50
CA ASP A 250 -28.65 5.74 2.44
C ASP A 250 -27.36 6.54 2.70
N ALA A 251 -26.23 5.87 2.78
CA ALA A 251 -24.93 6.51 3.01
C ALA A 251 -24.52 7.42 1.85
N VAL A 252 -24.64 6.93 0.60
CA VAL A 252 -24.15 7.65 -0.60
C VAL A 252 -25.02 8.84 -0.99
N ARG A 253 -26.24 8.92 -0.50
CA ARG A 253 -27.13 10.06 -0.77
C ARG A 253 -26.49 11.37 -0.31
N GLY A 254 -26.27 12.28 -1.24
CA GLY A 254 -25.63 13.56 -1.00
C GLY A 254 -24.13 13.45 -0.61
N ALA A 255 -23.49 12.30 -0.82
CA ALA A 255 -22.07 12.16 -0.59
C ALA A 255 -21.26 12.81 -1.72
N ASP A 256 -20.19 13.52 -1.38
CA ASP A 256 -19.26 14.14 -2.33
C ASP A 256 -18.26 13.13 -2.87
N VAL A 257 -17.81 12.21 -2.03
CA VAL A 257 -16.78 11.22 -2.36
C VAL A 257 -17.25 9.83 -1.96
N PHE A 258 -17.16 8.88 -2.88
CA PHE A 258 -17.30 7.45 -2.62
C PHE A 258 -15.96 6.77 -2.83
N ILE A 259 -15.57 5.93 -1.88
CA ILE A 259 -14.35 5.12 -1.94
C ILE A 259 -14.76 3.66 -1.69
N GLY A 260 -14.59 2.82 -2.70
CA GLY A 260 -14.92 1.39 -2.67
C GLY A 260 -13.67 0.52 -2.57
N THR A 261 -13.64 -0.36 -1.57
CA THR A 261 -12.65 -1.44 -1.39
C THR A 261 -13.39 -2.73 -1.05
N SER A 262 -14.47 -3.01 -1.79
CA SER A 262 -15.46 -4.03 -1.46
C SER A 262 -15.61 -5.07 -2.59
N VAL A 263 -16.75 -5.13 -3.21
CA VAL A 263 -17.08 -6.11 -4.25
C VAL A 263 -17.62 -5.44 -5.51
N ALA A 264 -17.45 -6.10 -6.64
CA ALA A 264 -17.92 -5.63 -7.94
C ALA A 264 -19.43 -5.29 -7.91
N GLY A 265 -19.80 -4.16 -8.51
CA GLY A 265 -21.19 -3.75 -8.66
C GLY A 265 -21.87 -3.26 -7.38
N ALA A 266 -21.13 -3.06 -6.28
CA ALA A 266 -21.72 -2.60 -5.01
C ALA A 266 -22.34 -1.19 -5.10
N LEU A 267 -21.78 -0.30 -5.93
CA LEU A 267 -22.36 1.02 -6.21
C LEU A 267 -23.15 0.97 -7.52
N THR A 268 -24.48 1.03 -7.44
CA THR A 268 -25.33 1.04 -8.65
C THR A 268 -25.38 2.43 -9.29
N THR A 269 -25.79 2.51 -10.55
CA THR A 269 -25.98 3.79 -11.26
C THR A 269 -27.00 4.68 -10.55
N GLU A 270 -28.09 4.07 -10.04
CA GLU A 270 -29.12 4.77 -9.28
C GLU A 270 -28.61 5.34 -7.98
N MET A 271 -27.74 4.61 -7.25
CA MET A 271 -27.09 5.11 -6.04
C MET A 271 -26.13 6.26 -6.39
N ALA A 272 -25.31 6.09 -7.41
CA ALA A 272 -24.36 7.13 -7.84
C ALA A 272 -25.07 8.42 -8.26
N ALA A 273 -26.22 8.32 -8.91
CA ALA A 273 -27.06 9.48 -9.28
C ALA A 273 -27.64 10.26 -8.09
N THR A 274 -27.63 9.68 -6.86
CA THR A 274 -28.07 10.38 -5.64
C THR A 274 -26.94 11.12 -4.91
N MET A 275 -25.70 11.00 -5.38
CA MET A 275 -24.55 11.69 -4.81
C MET A 275 -24.65 13.21 -5.01
N ALA A 276 -23.80 13.95 -4.34
CA ALA A 276 -23.73 15.40 -4.50
C ALA A 276 -23.29 15.79 -5.93
N PRO A 277 -23.60 17.00 -6.40
CA PRO A 277 -23.03 17.52 -7.65
C PRO A 277 -21.52 17.45 -7.65
N ASP A 278 -20.92 17.22 -8.82
CA ASP A 278 -19.47 17.05 -8.99
C ASP A 278 -18.88 15.96 -8.08
N ALA A 279 -19.56 14.83 -7.97
CA ALA A 279 -19.15 13.70 -7.15
C ALA A 279 -17.83 13.07 -7.64
N ILE A 280 -17.08 12.54 -6.69
CA ILE A 280 -15.81 11.82 -6.90
C ILE A 280 -16.02 10.35 -6.51
N VAL A 281 -15.60 9.42 -7.35
CA VAL A 281 -15.69 7.97 -7.09
C VAL A 281 -14.34 7.30 -7.27
N PHE A 282 -13.89 6.58 -6.24
CA PHE A 282 -12.78 5.63 -6.32
C PHE A 282 -13.34 4.22 -6.16
N ALA A 283 -13.44 3.47 -7.27
CA ALA A 283 -14.00 2.11 -7.30
C ALA A 283 -12.86 1.11 -7.51
N MET A 284 -12.36 0.49 -6.43
CA MET A 284 -11.09 -0.24 -6.43
C MET A 284 -11.25 -1.75 -6.33
N ALA A 285 -12.46 -2.30 -6.32
CA ALA A 285 -12.67 -3.74 -6.35
C ALA A 285 -12.05 -4.38 -7.60
N ASN A 286 -11.42 -5.54 -7.43
CA ASN A 286 -10.75 -6.29 -8.48
C ASN A 286 -11.40 -7.66 -8.68
N PRO A 287 -11.53 -8.18 -9.93
CA PRO A 287 -11.11 -7.56 -11.21
C PRO A 287 -12.08 -6.52 -11.76
N ASN A 288 -13.31 -6.47 -11.26
CA ASN A 288 -14.35 -5.53 -11.67
C ASN A 288 -14.61 -4.53 -10.54
N PRO A 289 -14.69 -3.22 -10.86
CA PRO A 289 -14.91 -2.19 -9.86
C PRO A 289 -16.34 -2.21 -9.29
N GLU A 290 -16.58 -1.49 -8.19
CA GLU A 290 -17.89 -1.31 -7.58
C GLU A 290 -18.89 -0.66 -8.54
N ILE A 291 -18.43 0.17 -9.46
CA ILE A 291 -19.20 0.72 -10.58
C ILE A 291 -18.25 0.90 -11.77
N MET A 292 -18.70 0.55 -12.97
CA MET A 292 -17.93 0.79 -14.19
C MET A 292 -17.84 2.29 -14.51
N PRO A 293 -16.67 2.79 -15.01
CA PRO A 293 -16.49 4.22 -15.30
C PRO A 293 -17.57 4.84 -16.17
N ASP A 294 -18.01 4.16 -17.22
CA ASP A 294 -19.05 4.68 -18.12
C ASP A 294 -20.39 4.82 -17.40
N ALA A 295 -20.75 3.86 -16.53
CA ALA A 295 -21.97 3.91 -15.73
C ALA A 295 -21.89 5.03 -14.68
N ALA A 296 -20.73 5.24 -14.05
CA ALA A 296 -20.52 6.35 -13.11
C ALA A 296 -20.65 7.72 -13.79
N LYS A 297 -20.01 7.89 -14.96
CA LYS A 297 -20.13 9.13 -15.77
C LYS A 297 -21.58 9.38 -16.19
N ALA A 298 -22.32 8.34 -16.62
CA ALA A 298 -23.73 8.44 -16.96
C ALA A 298 -24.61 8.84 -15.77
N ALA A 299 -24.22 8.49 -14.53
CA ALA A 299 -24.89 8.89 -13.30
C ALA A 299 -24.54 10.31 -12.83
N GLY A 300 -23.63 11.02 -13.52
CA GLY A 300 -23.24 12.38 -13.18
C GLY A 300 -21.99 12.49 -12.30
N VAL A 301 -21.25 11.39 -12.08
CA VAL A 301 -19.96 11.41 -11.39
C VAL A 301 -18.95 12.21 -12.21
N ARG A 302 -18.28 13.18 -11.57
CA ARG A 302 -17.35 14.09 -12.24
C ARG A 302 -15.95 13.48 -12.40
N VAL A 303 -15.44 12.89 -11.34
CA VAL A 303 -14.09 12.28 -11.33
C VAL A 303 -14.21 10.82 -10.91
N ILE A 304 -13.62 9.93 -11.70
CA ILE A 304 -13.58 8.51 -11.36
C ILE A 304 -12.15 7.97 -11.45
N GLY A 305 -11.74 7.21 -10.43
CA GLY A 305 -10.53 6.39 -10.39
C GLY A 305 -10.86 4.93 -10.12
N THR A 306 -10.05 4.02 -10.67
CA THR A 306 -10.19 2.56 -10.46
C THR A 306 -8.83 1.91 -10.28
N GLY A 307 -8.81 0.65 -9.80
CA GLY A 307 -7.58 -0.17 -9.78
C GLY A 307 -7.10 -0.62 -11.16
N ARG A 308 -7.92 -0.48 -12.21
CA ARG A 308 -7.64 -1.00 -13.54
C ARG A 308 -6.74 -0.07 -14.35
N SER A 309 -5.78 -0.64 -15.07
CA SER A 309 -4.84 0.09 -15.94
C SER A 309 -5.40 0.53 -17.29
N ASP A 310 -6.57 0.03 -17.68
CA ASP A 310 -7.24 0.34 -18.94
C ASP A 310 -8.18 1.57 -18.84
N PHE A 311 -8.25 2.21 -17.66
CA PHE A 311 -9.00 3.44 -17.42
C PHE A 311 -8.09 4.56 -16.91
N PRO A 312 -8.49 5.84 -17.08
CA PRO A 312 -7.82 6.98 -16.46
C PRO A 312 -7.80 6.87 -14.92
N ASN A 313 -6.89 7.61 -14.30
CA ASN A 313 -6.77 7.72 -12.84
C ASN A 313 -6.59 6.36 -12.15
N GLN A 314 -5.69 5.54 -12.68
CA GLN A 314 -5.39 4.24 -12.07
C GLN A 314 -4.86 4.42 -10.65
N VAL A 315 -5.55 3.82 -9.68
CA VAL A 315 -5.09 3.69 -8.29
C VAL A 315 -4.20 2.45 -8.20
N ASN A 316 -2.89 2.66 -8.15
CA ASN A 316 -1.92 1.57 -8.16
C ASN A 316 -0.81 1.83 -7.13
N ASN A 317 -0.64 0.88 -6.21
CA ASN A 317 0.33 0.96 -5.12
C ASN A 317 1.79 1.11 -5.59
N VAL A 318 2.09 0.77 -6.85
CA VAL A 318 3.42 0.97 -7.44
C VAL A 318 3.88 2.43 -7.42
N LEU A 319 2.95 3.38 -7.34
CA LEU A 319 3.26 4.80 -7.17
C LEU A 319 3.81 5.12 -5.76
N ALA A 320 3.57 4.26 -4.77
CA ALA A 320 3.90 4.51 -3.37
C ALA A 320 5.10 3.67 -2.88
N PHE A 321 4.92 2.34 -2.76
CA PHE A 321 5.82 1.51 -1.98
C PHE A 321 7.29 1.53 -2.42
N PRO A 322 7.65 1.57 -3.73
CA PRO A 322 9.04 1.56 -4.11
C PRO A 322 9.78 2.83 -3.64
N GLY A 323 9.14 3.98 -3.80
CA GLY A 323 9.66 5.27 -3.33
C GLY A 323 9.71 5.36 -1.80
N ILE A 324 8.69 4.86 -1.12
CA ILE A 324 8.61 4.85 0.36
C ILE A 324 9.80 4.06 0.94
N PHE A 325 10.01 2.84 0.51
CA PHE A 325 11.13 2.03 1.00
C PHE A 325 12.49 2.60 0.59
N LYS A 326 12.63 3.13 -0.64
CA LYS A 326 13.83 3.82 -1.07
C LYS A 326 14.17 4.99 -0.14
N GLY A 327 13.19 5.83 0.19
CA GLY A 327 13.36 6.96 1.10
C GLY A 327 13.69 6.51 2.53
N ALA A 328 12.94 5.56 3.08
CA ALA A 328 13.16 5.04 4.43
C ALA A 328 14.53 4.39 4.58
N LEU A 329 14.96 3.55 3.63
CA LEU A 329 16.26 2.91 3.64
C LEU A 329 17.41 3.92 3.50
N SER A 330 17.24 4.97 2.69
CA SER A 330 18.29 5.98 2.45
C SER A 330 18.70 6.73 3.71
N VAL A 331 17.81 6.86 4.67
CA VAL A 331 18.05 7.50 5.97
C VAL A 331 18.08 6.51 7.14
N ARG A 332 18.08 5.21 6.83
CA ARG A 332 18.04 4.13 7.82
C ARG A 332 16.92 4.36 8.85
N ALA A 333 15.74 4.75 8.35
CA ALA A 333 14.58 4.97 9.22
C ALA A 333 14.23 3.68 9.97
N ARG A 334 13.84 3.81 11.24
CA ARG A 334 13.38 2.68 12.06
C ARG A 334 11.89 2.38 11.88
N ASP A 335 11.16 3.31 11.26
CA ASP A 335 9.71 3.24 11.08
C ASP A 335 9.30 3.95 9.80
N ILE A 336 8.10 3.64 9.27
CA ILE A 336 7.39 4.40 8.25
C ILE A 336 6.13 4.97 8.89
N ASN A 337 6.29 6.07 9.61
CA ASN A 337 5.25 6.68 10.43
C ASN A 337 4.19 7.48 9.62
N PRO A 338 3.09 7.95 10.25
CA PRO A 338 2.04 8.69 9.58
C PRO A 338 2.52 9.96 8.84
N GLN A 339 3.54 10.67 9.35
CA GLN A 339 4.10 11.84 8.70
C GLN A 339 4.77 11.47 7.36
N MET A 340 5.51 10.37 7.33
CA MET A 340 6.14 9.85 6.12
C MET A 340 5.09 9.39 5.10
N LYS A 341 4.03 8.70 5.54
CA LYS A 341 2.90 8.27 4.70
C LYS A 341 2.18 9.49 4.09
N MET A 342 1.95 10.54 4.89
CA MET A 342 1.36 11.81 4.42
C MET A 342 2.26 12.54 3.43
N ALA A 343 3.56 12.58 3.69
CA ALA A 343 4.54 13.20 2.77
C ALA A 343 4.57 12.50 1.41
N ALA A 344 4.51 11.16 1.40
CA ALA A 344 4.39 10.35 0.18
C ALA A 344 3.13 10.72 -0.64
N ALA A 345 1.96 10.77 0.01
CA ALA A 345 0.71 11.13 -0.66
C ALA A 345 0.76 12.54 -1.28
N LYS A 346 1.28 13.52 -0.54
CA LYS A 346 1.45 14.89 -1.04
C LYS A 346 2.45 14.99 -2.17
N ALA A 347 3.55 14.23 -2.11
CA ALA A 347 4.55 14.17 -3.17
C ALA A 347 3.95 13.63 -4.47
N ILE A 348 3.19 12.53 -4.39
CA ILE A 348 2.50 11.95 -5.56
C ILE A 348 1.49 12.94 -6.14
N ALA A 349 0.65 13.55 -5.31
CA ALA A 349 -0.33 14.54 -5.76
C ALA A 349 0.33 15.75 -6.42
N GLY A 350 1.45 16.22 -5.88
CA GLY A 350 2.19 17.39 -6.36
C GLY A 350 2.92 17.20 -7.69
N LEU A 351 3.02 15.96 -8.21
CA LEU A 351 3.65 15.69 -9.50
C LEU A 351 2.83 16.17 -10.70
N ILE A 352 1.52 16.35 -10.51
CA ILE A 352 0.67 16.91 -11.56
C ILE A 352 0.51 18.42 -11.29
N PRO A 353 0.99 19.29 -12.18
CA PRO A 353 0.79 20.72 -12.07
C PRO A 353 -0.70 21.09 -12.06
N GLU A 354 -1.07 22.13 -11.33
CA GLU A 354 -2.49 22.54 -11.21
C GLU A 354 -3.17 22.82 -12.55
N ASN A 355 -2.43 23.37 -13.51
CA ASN A 355 -2.94 23.63 -14.86
C ASN A 355 -3.11 22.39 -15.74
N GLU A 356 -2.62 21.22 -15.29
CA GLU A 356 -2.79 19.93 -15.97
C GLU A 356 -3.85 19.05 -15.27
N LEU A 357 -4.30 19.45 -14.08
CA LEU A 357 -5.35 18.73 -13.37
C LEU A 357 -6.69 18.81 -14.12
N ASN A 358 -7.29 17.66 -14.33
CA ASN A 358 -8.62 17.53 -14.90
C ASN A 358 -9.23 16.17 -14.47
N GLU A 359 -10.46 15.90 -14.89
CA GLU A 359 -11.24 14.74 -14.47
C GLU A 359 -10.56 13.39 -14.79
N GLU A 360 -9.68 13.36 -15.78
CA GLU A 360 -8.97 12.14 -16.24
C GLU A 360 -7.47 12.17 -15.91
N ASN A 361 -6.99 13.18 -15.17
CA ASN A 361 -5.59 13.35 -14.83
C ASN A 361 -5.41 13.88 -13.39
N ILE A 362 -5.70 13.03 -12.39
CA ILE A 362 -5.55 13.33 -10.96
C ILE A 362 -4.42 12.56 -10.29
N LEU A 363 -3.90 11.53 -10.95
CA LEU A 363 -2.77 10.71 -10.48
C LEU A 363 -1.73 10.57 -11.58
N PRO A 364 -0.42 10.56 -11.24
CA PRO A 364 0.62 10.28 -12.23
C PRO A 364 0.49 8.86 -12.77
N LYS A 365 0.99 8.63 -13.97
CA LYS A 365 1.01 7.28 -14.56
C LYS A 365 2.04 6.41 -13.85
N ALA A 366 1.80 5.10 -13.80
CA ALA A 366 2.67 4.13 -13.13
C ALA A 366 4.13 4.16 -13.63
N PHE A 367 4.36 4.48 -14.89
CA PHE A 367 5.68 4.57 -15.51
C PHE A 367 6.29 5.98 -15.52
N ASP A 368 5.73 6.93 -14.78
CA ASP A 368 6.33 8.27 -14.66
C ASP A 368 7.63 8.18 -13.82
N PRO A 369 8.81 8.44 -14.41
CA PRO A 369 10.08 8.25 -13.74
C PRO A 369 10.30 9.23 -12.57
N ARG A 370 9.49 10.28 -12.46
CA ARG A 370 9.56 11.28 -11.38
C ARG A 370 8.99 10.76 -10.06
N VAL A 371 8.09 9.75 -10.10
CA VAL A 371 7.31 9.31 -8.93
C VAL A 371 8.22 8.79 -7.82
N ALA A 372 8.99 7.75 -8.09
CA ALA A 372 9.79 7.10 -7.04
C ALA A 372 10.84 8.02 -6.41
N PRO A 373 11.57 8.87 -7.18
CA PRO A 373 12.46 9.87 -6.58
C PRO A 373 11.72 10.89 -5.70
N ALA A 374 10.62 11.47 -6.18
CA ALA A 374 9.88 12.47 -5.43
C ALA A 374 9.30 11.91 -4.12
N VAL A 375 8.76 10.70 -4.17
CA VAL A 375 8.28 10.00 -2.96
C VAL A 375 9.44 9.71 -2.01
N ALA A 376 10.57 9.21 -2.52
CA ALA A 376 11.73 8.88 -1.69
C ALA A 376 12.28 10.10 -0.96
N ASP A 377 12.43 11.23 -1.66
CA ASP A 377 12.93 12.47 -1.08
C ASP A 377 11.98 13.01 0.01
N ALA A 378 10.67 13.03 -0.27
CA ALA A 378 9.66 13.47 0.69
C ALA A 378 9.61 12.57 1.94
N VAL A 379 9.71 11.26 1.75
CA VAL A 379 9.71 10.29 2.85
C VAL A 379 10.98 10.41 3.68
N ALA A 380 12.15 10.54 3.06
CA ALA A 380 13.42 10.73 3.76
C ALA A 380 13.44 12.04 4.58
N GLN A 381 12.91 13.11 4.02
CA GLN A 381 12.76 14.39 4.73
C GLN A 381 11.84 14.23 5.94
N ALA A 382 10.65 13.67 5.75
CA ALA A 382 9.67 13.45 6.83
C ALA A 382 10.23 12.52 7.93
N ALA A 383 11.05 11.52 7.56
CA ALA A 383 11.72 10.66 8.53
C ALA A 383 12.70 11.44 9.42
N ARG A 384 13.46 12.39 8.84
CA ARG A 384 14.36 13.26 9.60
C ARG A 384 13.59 14.21 10.51
N GLU A 385 12.56 14.86 9.98
CA GLU A 385 11.72 15.81 10.72
C GLU A 385 10.96 15.15 11.89
N SER A 386 10.54 13.90 11.73
CA SER A 386 9.86 13.13 12.78
C SER A 386 10.80 12.36 13.71
N GLY A 387 12.12 12.44 13.51
CA GLY A 387 13.13 11.86 14.39
C GLY A 387 13.25 10.34 14.30
N VAL A 388 12.78 9.71 13.22
CA VAL A 388 12.92 8.26 13.00
C VAL A 388 14.09 7.89 12.09
N ALA A 389 14.72 8.87 11.42
CA ALA A 389 15.93 8.69 10.66
C ALA A 389 17.15 8.49 11.59
N ARG A 390 18.15 7.73 11.12
CA ARG A 390 19.39 7.46 11.85
C ARG A 390 20.63 8.04 11.17
N VAL A 391 20.49 8.46 9.92
CA VAL A 391 21.54 9.11 9.14
C VAL A 391 20.96 10.20 8.25
#